data_03e564dbf92ee0f085a8423cd6ca6a8a
#
_entry.id   03e564dbf92ee0f085a8423cd6ca6a8a
#
_cell.length_a   1.000
_cell.length_b   1.000
_cell.length_c   1.000
_cell.angle_alpha   90.00
_cell.angle_beta   90.00
_cell.angle_gamma   90.00
#
_symmetry.space_group_name_H-M   'P 1'
#
loop_
_entity.id
_entity.type
_entity.pdbx_description
1 polymer ?
#
loop_
_entity_poly.entity_id
_entity_poly.type
_entity_poly.pdbx_seq_one_letter_code
_entity_poly.pdbx_strand_id
1 'polypeptide(L)'
;MTPIHQGLSERVFALLSEGTRHDPILDVEQVRAWLVERGVSECSQFLDFHSRFGGLEYWIPGTTVYLGLWERDVTGKPVAPSCWRDTQGRFHVSCGNLLISQINLSMREDGFIFEDEDLAYTSVAKCLEDHAALAWDARKNPRWHRRSIRVQSEQSLDELGRAGMEIMHEASDQDVVWWRGDGLLVRDVAMTPPEEKLRSVFVSAEDPRQIENVRALLREKIVVG
;
A
#
# COMPACT_ATOMS: atom_id res chain seq x y z
N MET A 1 -19.06 -6.74 15.52
CA MET A 1 -18.26 -6.31 14.36
C MET A 1 -17.52 -5.04 14.76
N THR A 2 -16.20 -5.10 14.76
CA THR A 2 -15.36 -3.89 14.99
C THR A 2 -15.59 -2.94 13.83
N PRO A 3 -15.86 -1.65 14.06
CA PRO A 3 -16.04 -0.72 12.94
C PRO A 3 -14.76 -0.66 12.10
N ILE A 4 -14.89 -0.78 10.78
CA ILE A 4 -13.79 -0.65 9.80
C ILE A 4 -12.98 0.63 10.04
N HIS A 5 -13.55 1.58 10.71
CA HIS A 5 -13.25 3.01 10.70
C HIS A 5 -12.29 3.49 11.79
N GLN A 6 -11.97 2.68 12.78
CA GLN A 6 -11.19 3.17 13.91
C GLN A 6 -9.72 3.43 13.49
N GLY A 7 -9.31 4.69 13.52
CA GLY A 7 -7.92 5.09 13.26
C GLY A 7 -7.57 5.38 11.80
N LEU A 8 -8.55 5.37 10.87
CA LEU A 8 -8.35 5.68 9.45
C LEU A 8 -8.81 7.11 9.11
N SER A 9 -8.19 7.72 8.09
CA SER A 9 -8.55 9.08 7.64
C SER A 9 -9.87 9.11 6.86
N GLU A 10 -10.45 10.31 6.70
CA GLU A 10 -11.62 10.52 5.85
C GLU A 10 -11.38 10.10 4.37
N ARG A 11 -10.14 10.18 3.89
CA ARG A 11 -9.79 9.73 2.55
C ARG A 11 -9.92 8.22 2.39
N VAL A 12 -9.50 7.46 3.40
CA VAL A 12 -9.69 6.00 3.42
C VAL A 12 -11.18 5.68 3.46
N PHE A 13 -11.98 6.40 4.24
CA PHE A 13 -13.43 6.23 4.24
C PHE A 13 -14.04 6.43 2.86
N ALA A 14 -13.66 7.52 2.19
CA ALA A 14 -14.12 7.80 0.84
C ALA A 14 -13.72 6.67 -0.13
N LEU A 15 -12.46 6.20 -0.07
CA LEU A 15 -11.99 5.08 -0.89
C LEU A 15 -12.81 3.81 -0.65
N LEU A 16 -12.97 3.41 0.61
CA LEU A 16 -13.65 2.17 0.96
C LEU A 16 -15.16 2.22 0.73
N SER A 17 -15.79 3.40 0.84
CA SER A 17 -17.23 3.59 0.55
C SER A 17 -17.59 3.43 -0.91
N GLU A 18 -16.63 3.63 -1.81
CA GLU A 18 -16.80 3.43 -3.25
C GLU A 18 -16.40 2.00 -3.68
N GLY A 19 -15.75 1.26 -2.80
CA GLY A 19 -15.39 -0.13 -3.00
C GLY A 19 -16.61 -1.07 -2.88
N THR A 20 -16.41 -2.30 -3.30
CA THR A 20 -17.36 -3.38 -3.13
C THR A 20 -16.88 -4.29 -1.99
N ARG A 21 -17.80 -4.71 -1.13
CA ARG A 21 -17.52 -5.73 -0.12
C ARG A 21 -18.26 -6.99 -0.48
N HIS A 22 -17.50 -8.03 -0.79
CA HIS A 22 -18.02 -9.37 -1.00
C HIS A 22 -18.22 -10.08 0.34
N ASP A 23 -19.18 -11.01 0.40
CA ASP A 23 -19.33 -11.85 1.57
C ASP A 23 -18.05 -12.68 1.80
N PRO A 24 -17.54 -12.73 3.04
CA PRO A 24 -16.36 -13.52 3.35
C PRO A 24 -16.59 -15.00 3.03
N ILE A 25 -15.58 -15.65 2.45
CA ILE A 25 -15.65 -17.07 2.06
C ILE A 25 -15.68 -17.98 3.29
N LEU A 26 -14.93 -17.61 4.32
CA LEU A 26 -14.93 -18.27 5.62
C LEU A 26 -15.28 -17.26 6.71
N ASP A 27 -15.93 -17.72 7.78
CA ASP A 27 -16.10 -16.91 8.98
C ASP A 27 -14.81 -16.86 9.81
N VAL A 28 -14.79 -15.96 10.81
CA VAL A 28 -13.60 -15.73 11.65
C VAL A 28 -13.14 -16.98 12.39
N GLU A 29 -14.07 -17.83 12.83
CA GLU A 29 -13.73 -19.05 13.56
C GLU A 29 -13.15 -20.13 12.64
N GLN A 30 -13.63 -20.22 11.42
CA GLN A 30 -13.06 -21.10 10.40
C GLN A 30 -11.64 -20.65 10.03
N VAL A 31 -11.41 -19.33 9.89
CA VAL A 31 -10.06 -18.76 9.68
C VAL A 31 -9.15 -19.08 10.85
N ARG A 32 -9.63 -18.91 12.08
CA ARG A 32 -8.88 -19.25 13.30
C ARG A 32 -8.45 -20.73 13.31
N ALA A 33 -9.40 -21.64 13.06
CA ALA A 33 -9.11 -23.08 13.01
C ALA A 33 -8.05 -23.39 11.95
N TRP A 34 -8.17 -22.79 10.77
CA TRP A 34 -7.21 -22.96 9.67
C TRP A 34 -5.79 -22.48 10.02
N LEU A 35 -5.66 -21.35 10.74
CA LEU A 35 -4.37 -20.81 11.20
C LEU A 35 -3.75 -21.72 12.27
N VAL A 36 -4.56 -22.18 13.24
CA VAL A 36 -4.11 -23.09 14.30
C VAL A 36 -3.57 -24.42 13.73
N GLU A 37 -4.24 -25.00 12.74
CA GLU A 37 -3.77 -26.21 12.03
C GLU A 37 -2.38 -26.01 11.38
N ARG A 38 -2.00 -24.76 11.09
CA ARG A 38 -0.69 -24.39 10.52
C ARG A 38 0.33 -23.92 11.57
N GLY A 39 0.01 -24.12 12.84
CA GLY A 39 0.89 -23.79 13.96
C GLY A 39 0.95 -22.30 14.29
N VAL A 40 -0.07 -21.53 13.94
CA VAL A 40 -0.21 -20.12 14.31
C VAL A 40 -1.21 -20.01 15.45
N SER A 41 -0.71 -20.01 16.68
CA SER A 41 -1.55 -19.94 17.90
C SER A 41 -1.99 -18.51 18.23
N GLU A 42 -1.13 -17.53 17.96
CA GLU A 42 -1.43 -16.11 18.13
C GLU A 42 -1.70 -15.47 16.76
N CYS A 43 -2.97 -15.40 16.39
CA CYS A 43 -3.40 -14.98 15.04
C CYS A 43 -4.27 -13.72 15.05
N SER A 44 -4.21 -12.91 16.11
CA SER A 44 -5.08 -11.74 16.29
C SER A 44 -5.02 -10.75 15.12
N GLN A 45 -3.83 -10.50 14.56
CA GLN A 45 -3.65 -9.60 13.42
C GLN A 45 -4.38 -10.12 12.17
N PHE A 46 -4.25 -11.41 11.85
CA PHE A 46 -4.93 -12.03 10.71
C PHE A 46 -6.45 -12.04 10.89
N LEU A 47 -6.93 -12.29 12.11
CA LEU A 47 -8.36 -12.30 12.41
C LEU A 47 -8.96 -10.89 12.39
N ASP A 48 -8.25 -9.88 12.91
CA ASP A 48 -8.67 -8.48 12.82
C ASP A 48 -8.72 -8.04 11.34
N PHE A 49 -7.67 -8.34 10.57
CA PHE A 49 -7.64 -8.08 9.14
C PHE A 49 -8.84 -8.72 8.42
N HIS A 50 -9.05 -10.03 8.61
CA HIS A 50 -10.13 -10.76 7.96
C HIS A 50 -11.50 -10.19 8.33
N SER A 51 -11.72 -9.89 9.61
CA SER A 51 -12.98 -9.33 10.12
C SER A 51 -13.28 -7.95 9.53
N ARG A 52 -12.25 -7.10 9.40
CA ARG A 52 -12.39 -5.70 8.97
C ARG A 52 -12.35 -5.54 7.46
N PHE A 53 -11.45 -6.21 6.79
CA PHE A 53 -11.10 -5.96 5.38
C PHE A 53 -11.34 -7.16 4.46
N GLY A 54 -11.67 -8.34 4.98
CA GLY A 54 -11.92 -9.53 4.17
C GLY A 54 -13.04 -9.32 3.16
N GLY A 55 -12.75 -9.65 1.88
CA GLY A 55 -13.67 -9.50 0.76
C GLY A 55 -13.82 -8.08 0.23
N LEU A 56 -12.95 -7.15 0.62
CA LEU A 56 -13.00 -5.78 0.17
C LEU A 56 -12.28 -5.63 -1.17
N GLU A 57 -12.96 -4.97 -2.12
CA GLU A 57 -12.41 -4.63 -3.43
C GLU A 57 -12.58 -3.13 -3.68
N TYR A 58 -11.52 -2.45 -4.09
CA TYR A 58 -11.55 -1.02 -4.41
C TYR A 58 -10.55 -0.68 -5.51
N TRP A 59 -10.75 0.48 -6.14
CA TRP A 59 -9.91 0.93 -7.23
C TRP A 59 -8.89 1.98 -6.77
N ILE A 60 -7.65 1.82 -7.27
CA ILE A 60 -6.61 2.86 -7.25
C ILE A 60 -6.10 3.09 -8.68
N PRO A 61 -5.40 4.22 -8.98
CA PRO A 61 -4.92 4.49 -10.34
C PRO A 61 -4.10 3.33 -10.92
N GLY A 62 -4.62 2.75 -12.00
CA GLY A 62 -3.97 1.69 -12.74
C GLY A 62 -4.32 0.25 -12.32
N THR A 63 -5.00 0.05 -11.19
CA THR A 63 -5.38 -1.31 -10.78
C THR A 63 -6.57 -1.35 -9.83
N THR A 64 -7.19 -2.51 -9.72
CA THR A 64 -8.13 -2.84 -8.64
C THR A 64 -7.39 -3.61 -7.56
N VAL A 65 -7.63 -3.27 -6.31
CA VAL A 65 -7.06 -3.95 -5.15
C VAL A 65 -8.14 -4.84 -4.55
N TYR A 66 -7.84 -6.10 -4.33
CA TYR A 66 -8.63 -7.00 -3.52
C TYR A 66 -7.92 -7.26 -2.21
N LEU A 67 -8.64 -7.18 -1.10
CA LEU A 67 -8.17 -7.56 0.24
C LEU A 67 -8.98 -8.73 0.77
N GLY A 68 -8.31 -9.79 1.17
CA GLY A 68 -8.95 -10.98 1.72
C GLY A 68 -7.94 -12.12 1.86
N LEU A 69 -8.12 -12.94 2.89
CA LEU A 69 -7.29 -14.14 3.05
C LEU A 69 -7.70 -15.23 2.05
N TRP A 70 -8.99 -15.34 1.73
CA TRP A 70 -9.50 -16.28 0.74
C TRP A 70 -9.99 -15.54 -0.49
N GLU A 71 -9.76 -16.12 -1.64
CA GLU A 71 -10.25 -15.66 -2.93
C GLU A 71 -11.19 -16.70 -3.54
N ARG A 72 -11.86 -16.33 -4.62
CA ARG A 72 -12.57 -17.28 -5.48
C ARG A 72 -11.83 -17.39 -6.80
N ASP A 73 -11.66 -18.62 -7.28
CA ASP A 73 -11.16 -18.85 -8.63
C ASP A 73 -12.19 -18.42 -9.70
N VAL A 74 -11.79 -18.51 -10.96
CA VAL A 74 -12.65 -18.17 -12.11
C VAL A 74 -13.93 -19.02 -12.19
N THR A 75 -14.01 -20.13 -11.44
CA THR A 75 -15.19 -20.99 -11.33
C THR A 75 -16.05 -20.68 -10.10
N GLY A 76 -15.62 -19.70 -9.29
CA GLY A 76 -16.28 -19.31 -8.03
C GLY A 76 -15.93 -20.18 -6.82
N LYS A 77 -14.98 -21.12 -6.94
CA LYS A 77 -14.56 -21.98 -5.83
C LYS A 77 -13.58 -21.25 -4.90
N PRO A 78 -13.70 -21.48 -3.58
CA PRO A 78 -12.75 -20.97 -2.62
C PRO A 78 -11.32 -21.45 -2.89
N VAL A 79 -10.37 -20.51 -2.89
CA VAL A 79 -8.94 -20.78 -2.94
C VAL A 79 -8.34 -20.34 -1.61
N ALA A 80 -7.67 -21.29 -0.95
CA ALA A 80 -6.98 -20.99 0.30
C ALA A 80 -5.75 -20.11 0.03
N PRO A 81 -5.43 -19.19 0.96
CA PRO A 81 -4.25 -18.33 0.82
C PRO A 81 -2.96 -19.16 0.83
N SER A 82 -1.97 -18.70 0.09
CA SER A 82 -0.60 -19.16 0.27
C SER A 82 -0.09 -18.72 1.64
N CYS A 83 0.67 -19.60 2.30
CA CYS A 83 1.29 -19.28 3.57
C CYS A 83 2.69 -19.91 3.65
N TRP A 84 3.60 -19.21 4.32
CA TRP A 84 5.00 -19.67 4.48
C TRP A 84 5.61 -19.06 5.74
N ARG A 85 6.82 -19.52 6.06
CA ARG A 85 7.66 -18.88 7.09
C ARG A 85 8.89 -18.29 6.43
N ASP A 86 9.24 -17.06 6.83
CA ASP A 86 10.48 -16.44 6.40
C ASP A 86 11.70 -17.07 7.07
N THR A 87 12.90 -16.60 6.71
CA THR A 87 14.17 -17.10 7.25
C THR A 87 14.34 -16.88 8.76
N GLN A 88 13.51 -16.03 9.37
CA GLN A 88 13.45 -15.78 10.81
C GLN A 88 12.35 -16.61 11.49
N GLY A 89 11.65 -17.45 10.73
CA GLY A 89 10.57 -18.31 11.22
C GLY A 89 9.22 -17.61 11.38
N ARG A 90 9.08 -16.33 10.99
CA ARG A 90 7.84 -15.55 11.08
C ARG A 90 6.86 -15.99 10.01
N PHE A 91 5.59 -16.07 10.38
CA PHE A 91 4.54 -16.59 9.51
C PHE A 91 3.95 -15.49 8.63
N HIS A 92 3.82 -15.81 7.34
CA HIS A 92 3.20 -14.98 6.32
C HIS A 92 1.98 -15.66 5.73
N VAL A 93 0.96 -14.86 5.37
CA VAL A 93 -0.25 -15.31 4.67
C VAL A 93 -0.55 -14.34 3.55
N SER A 94 -0.85 -14.84 2.34
CA SER A 94 -1.42 -13.99 1.28
C SER A 94 -2.71 -13.35 1.77
N CYS A 95 -2.82 -12.03 1.60
CA CYS A 95 -3.93 -11.25 2.14
C CYS A 95 -4.62 -10.36 1.09
N GLY A 96 -4.26 -10.50 -0.18
CA GLY A 96 -4.86 -9.77 -1.27
C GLY A 96 -3.96 -9.69 -2.50
N ASN A 97 -4.39 -8.90 -3.46
CA ASN A 97 -3.64 -8.67 -4.69
C ASN A 97 -4.02 -7.34 -5.37
N LEU A 98 -3.12 -6.87 -6.22
CA LEU A 98 -3.35 -5.79 -7.17
C LEU A 98 -3.63 -6.43 -8.53
N LEU A 99 -4.89 -6.55 -8.92
CA LEU A 99 -5.36 -7.44 -9.99
C LEU A 99 -4.70 -7.18 -11.36
N ILE A 100 -4.52 -5.91 -11.75
CA ILE A 100 -3.98 -5.57 -13.08
C ILE A 100 -2.45 -5.70 -13.11
N SER A 101 -1.77 -5.29 -12.05
CA SER A 101 -0.31 -5.37 -11.93
C SER A 101 0.20 -6.75 -11.52
N GLN A 102 -0.70 -7.67 -11.14
CA GLN A 102 -0.39 -9.03 -10.68
C GLN A 102 0.57 -9.06 -9.47
N ILE A 103 0.52 -8.03 -8.63
CA ILE A 103 1.29 -7.94 -7.38
C ILE A 103 0.46 -8.61 -6.28
N ASN A 104 1.07 -9.56 -5.58
CA ASN A 104 0.44 -10.22 -4.45
C ASN A 104 0.72 -9.44 -3.17
N LEU A 105 -0.31 -9.29 -2.36
CA LEU A 105 -0.18 -8.75 -1.02
C LEU A 105 -0.11 -9.90 -0.02
N SER A 106 0.85 -9.84 0.87
CA SER A 106 0.92 -10.75 2.01
C SER A 106 1.06 -10.00 3.31
N MET A 107 0.55 -10.59 4.37
CA MET A 107 0.65 -10.06 5.72
C MET A 107 1.48 -11.01 6.59
N ARG A 108 2.40 -10.46 7.34
CA ARG A 108 3.16 -11.17 8.36
C ARG A 108 2.41 -11.18 9.70
N GLU A 109 2.72 -12.11 10.57
CA GLU A 109 2.04 -12.31 11.86
C GLU A 109 2.08 -11.08 12.80
N ASP A 110 3.00 -10.13 12.58
CA ASP A 110 3.08 -8.85 13.30
C ASP A 110 2.30 -7.72 12.62
N GLY A 111 1.60 -7.99 11.51
CA GLY A 111 0.74 -7.04 10.80
C GLY A 111 1.41 -6.27 9.67
N PHE A 112 2.70 -6.49 9.40
CA PHE A 112 3.40 -5.88 8.28
C PHE A 112 2.89 -6.42 6.96
N ILE A 113 2.77 -5.54 5.95
CA ILE A 113 2.29 -5.85 4.61
C ILE A 113 3.48 -5.86 3.63
N PHE A 114 3.49 -6.85 2.78
CA PHE A 114 4.48 -7.06 1.73
C PHE A 114 3.79 -7.02 0.36
N GLU A 115 4.42 -6.40 -0.60
CA GLU A 115 4.10 -6.52 -2.03
C GLU A 115 5.07 -7.54 -2.63
N ASP A 116 4.53 -8.66 -3.11
CA ASP A 116 5.29 -9.86 -3.44
C ASP A 116 6.15 -10.31 -2.24
N GLU A 117 7.48 -10.16 -2.28
CA GLU A 117 8.40 -10.53 -1.18
C GLU A 117 8.96 -9.29 -0.43
N ASP A 118 8.63 -8.10 -0.90
CA ASP A 118 9.19 -6.85 -0.41
C ASP A 118 8.32 -6.21 0.67
N LEU A 119 8.94 -5.78 1.77
CA LEU A 119 8.23 -5.01 2.79
C LEU A 119 7.73 -3.69 2.17
N ALA A 120 6.41 -3.50 2.17
CA ALA A 120 5.79 -2.31 1.61
C ALA A 120 5.23 -1.38 2.69
N TYR A 121 4.59 -1.95 3.73
CA TYR A 121 3.94 -1.14 4.77
C TYR A 121 4.06 -1.79 6.15
N THR A 122 4.16 -0.94 7.18
CA THR A 122 4.21 -1.38 8.58
C THR A 122 2.85 -1.80 9.14
N SER A 123 1.77 -1.58 8.39
CA SER A 123 0.42 -2.03 8.75
C SER A 123 -0.56 -1.94 7.58
N VAL A 124 -1.68 -2.65 7.69
CA VAL A 124 -2.82 -2.52 6.76
C VAL A 124 -3.35 -1.07 6.71
N ALA A 125 -3.36 -0.37 7.84
CA ALA A 125 -3.79 1.02 7.90
C ALA A 125 -2.90 1.90 7.01
N LYS A 126 -1.59 1.74 7.06
CA LYS A 126 -0.65 2.49 6.21
C LYS A 126 -0.80 2.16 4.73
N CYS A 127 -1.00 0.89 4.39
CA CYS A 127 -1.32 0.48 3.02
C CYS A 127 -2.59 1.18 2.50
N LEU A 128 -3.66 1.19 3.30
CA LEU A 128 -4.91 1.86 2.94
C LEU A 128 -4.77 3.38 2.83
N GLU A 129 -3.99 4.02 3.69
CA GLU A 129 -3.75 5.47 3.64
C GLU A 129 -2.96 5.87 2.38
N ASP A 130 -1.95 5.10 1.98
CA ASP A 130 -1.22 5.30 0.73
C ASP A 130 -2.15 5.13 -0.49
N HIS A 131 -2.91 4.05 -0.54
CA HIS A 131 -3.89 3.79 -1.60
C HIS A 131 -4.96 4.89 -1.67
N ALA A 132 -5.44 5.38 -0.52
CA ALA A 132 -6.40 6.47 -0.46
C ALA A 132 -5.81 7.80 -0.96
N ALA A 133 -4.54 8.08 -0.67
CA ALA A 133 -3.85 9.25 -1.18
C ALA A 133 -3.69 9.19 -2.72
N LEU A 134 -3.33 8.02 -3.28
CA LEU A 134 -3.28 7.79 -4.73
C LEU A 134 -4.63 8.00 -5.40
N ALA A 135 -5.69 7.38 -4.86
CA ALA A 135 -7.04 7.50 -5.42
C ALA A 135 -7.57 8.93 -5.31
N TRP A 136 -7.31 9.60 -4.17
CA TRP A 136 -7.70 10.99 -3.95
C TRP A 136 -7.03 11.94 -4.95
N ASP A 137 -5.69 11.80 -5.16
CA ASP A 137 -4.96 12.61 -6.15
C ASP A 137 -5.55 12.44 -7.56
N ALA A 138 -5.79 11.20 -7.97
CA ALA A 138 -6.32 10.93 -9.30
C ALA A 138 -7.70 11.58 -9.54
N ARG A 139 -8.56 11.60 -8.50
CA ARG A 139 -9.93 12.14 -8.60
C ARG A 139 -9.99 13.64 -8.46
N LYS A 140 -9.27 14.21 -7.51
CA LYS A 140 -9.29 15.66 -7.24
C LYS A 140 -8.50 16.43 -8.27
N ASN A 141 -7.45 15.82 -8.79
CA ASN A 141 -6.49 16.44 -9.69
C ASN A 141 -6.41 15.72 -11.06
N PRO A 142 -7.53 15.44 -11.75
CA PRO A 142 -7.52 14.62 -12.97
C PRO A 142 -6.74 15.25 -14.14
N ARG A 143 -6.51 16.57 -14.09
CA ARG A 143 -5.79 17.33 -15.12
C ARG A 143 -4.33 17.60 -14.76
N TRP A 144 -3.88 17.20 -13.58
CA TRP A 144 -2.51 17.42 -13.16
C TRP A 144 -1.54 16.59 -14.01
N HIS A 145 -0.37 17.17 -14.23
CA HIS A 145 0.72 16.49 -14.92
C HIS A 145 1.37 15.50 -13.96
N ARG A 146 1.71 14.29 -14.47
CA ARG A 146 2.31 13.23 -13.66
C ARG A 146 3.58 12.71 -14.30
N ARG A 147 4.62 12.50 -13.48
CA ARG A 147 5.90 11.91 -13.88
C ARG A 147 6.46 11.04 -12.78
N SER A 148 7.20 10.01 -13.20
CA SER A 148 8.04 9.20 -12.32
C SER A 148 9.50 9.56 -12.57
N ILE A 149 10.30 9.63 -11.49
CA ILE A 149 11.71 9.94 -11.49
C ILE A 149 12.39 8.86 -10.64
N ARG A 150 13.46 8.24 -11.14
CA ARG A 150 14.29 7.34 -10.32
C ARG A 150 15.43 8.12 -9.73
N VAL A 151 15.66 7.95 -8.43
CA VAL A 151 16.75 8.61 -7.71
C VAL A 151 17.54 7.59 -6.89
N GLN A 152 18.81 7.83 -6.68
CA GLN A 152 19.66 7.05 -5.79
C GLN A 152 19.71 7.74 -4.43
N SER A 153 19.10 7.14 -3.42
CA SER A 153 19.09 7.67 -2.05
C SER A 153 18.75 6.56 -1.05
N GLU A 154 19.49 6.52 0.04
CA GLU A 154 19.21 5.61 1.16
C GLU A 154 18.02 6.06 2.02
N GLN A 155 17.73 7.35 2.02
CA GLN A 155 16.75 7.99 2.89
C GLN A 155 15.71 8.76 2.09
N SER A 156 14.59 9.05 2.73
CA SER A 156 13.59 9.97 2.23
C SER A 156 14.22 11.32 1.80
N LEU A 157 13.57 11.97 0.85
CA LEU A 157 14.11 13.15 0.18
C LEU A 157 13.88 14.42 0.99
N ASP A 158 14.71 14.65 2.01
CA ASP A 158 14.64 15.83 2.90
C ASP A 158 14.77 17.16 2.14
N GLU A 159 15.31 17.15 0.92
CA GLU A 159 15.36 18.31 0.04
C GLU A 159 13.97 18.86 -0.26
N LEU A 160 12.96 18.02 -0.33
CA LEU A 160 11.57 18.43 -0.54
C LEU A 160 11.06 19.26 0.65
N GLY A 161 11.36 18.82 1.87
CA GLY A 161 11.04 19.59 3.08
C GLY A 161 11.74 20.95 3.14
N ARG A 162 13.02 21.00 2.74
CA ARG A 162 13.78 22.25 2.63
C ARG A 162 13.20 23.19 1.56
N ALA A 163 12.57 22.65 0.55
CA ALA A 163 11.84 23.41 -0.47
C ALA A 163 10.42 23.86 -0.03
N GLY A 164 10.07 23.65 1.24
CA GLY A 164 8.80 24.09 1.81
C GLY A 164 7.62 23.12 1.62
N MET A 165 7.88 21.87 1.21
CA MET A 165 6.85 20.83 1.17
C MET A 165 6.63 20.23 2.56
N GLU A 166 5.40 19.85 2.85
CA GLU A 166 4.98 19.22 4.10
C GLU A 166 4.77 17.73 3.93
N ILE A 167 5.20 16.92 4.90
CA ILE A 167 4.94 15.48 4.93
C ILE A 167 3.47 15.24 5.27
N MET A 168 2.81 14.39 4.52
CA MET A 168 1.49 13.85 4.83
C MET A 168 1.65 12.61 5.72
N HIS A 169 1.81 12.81 7.03
CA HIS A 169 2.15 11.76 7.99
C HIS A 169 1.17 10.59 8.01
N GLU A 170 -0.11 10.84 7.77
CA GLU A 170 -1.14 9.80 7.72
C GLU A 170 -0.91 8.82 6.55
N ALA A 171 -0.49 9.32 5.37
CA ALA A 171 -0.23 8.53 4.17
C ALA A 171 1.21 8.03 4.05
N SER A 172 2.09 8.46 4.97
CA SER A 172 3.50 8.10 4.95
C SER A 172 3.82 6.95 5.91
N ASP A 173 4.79 6.13 5.51
CA ASP A 173 5.36 5.03 6.28
C ASP A 173 6.89 5.05 6.11
N GLN A 174 7.62 4.02 6.60
CA GLN A 174 9.08 3.99 6.53
C GLN A 174 9.62 4.01 5.09
N ASP A 175 8.96 3.29 4.17
CA ASP A 175 9.41 3.12 2.77
C ASP A 175 8.61 3.96 1.77
N VAL A 176 7.49 4.54 2.19
CA VAL A 176 6.63 5.41 1.38
C VAL A 176 6.45 6.73 2.09
N VAL A 177 6.89 7.84 1.48
CA VAL A 177 6.71 9.18 2.05
C VAL A 177 5.96 10.06 1.07
N TRP A 178 4.87 10.65 1.55
CA TRP A 178 4.08 11.61 0.81
C TRP A 178 4.42 13.04 1.23
N TRP A 179 4.62 13.88 0.23
CA TRP A 179 4.88 15.30 0.38
C TRP A 179 3.79 16.11 -0.33
N ARG A 180 3.36 17.19 0.31
CA ARG A 180 2.38 18.12 -0.23
C ARG A 180 2.94 19.52 -0.27
N GLY A 181 2.78 20.19 -1.42
CA GLY A 181 3.01 21.60 -1.64
C GLY A 181 1.82 22.28 -2.28
N ASP A 182 1.93 23.57 -2.60
CA ASP A 182 0.91 24.31 -3.33
C ASP A 182 0.87 23.83 -4.80
N GLY A 183 -0.26 23.23 -5.21
CA GLY A 183 -0.42 22.64 -6.54
C GLY A 183 0.53 21.46 -6.83
N LEU A 184 1.09 20.78 -5.83
CA LEU A 184 2.13 19.76 -5.98
C LEU A 184 1.96 18.64 -4.95
N LEU A 185 2.02 17.39 -5.43
CA LEU A 185 2.12 16.19 -4.61
C LEU A 185 3.32 15.35 -5.06
N VAL A 186 4.06 14.81 -4.13
CA VAL A 186 5.17 13.90 -4.39
C VAL A 186 5.03 12.67 -3.52
N ARG A 187 5.06 11.49 -4.13
CA ARG A 187 5.15 10.20 -3.46
C ARG A 187 6.53 9.62 -3.69
N ASP A 188 7.29 9.48 -2.64
CA ASP A 188 8.64 8.96 -2.62
C ASP A 188 8.61 7.53 -2.07
N VAL A 189 9.01 6.54 -2.86
CA VAL A 189 8.92 5.12 -2.54
C VAL A 189 10.31 4.49 -2.60
N ALA A 190 10.73 3.85 -1.51
CA ALA A 190 11.92 3.00 -1.54
C ALA A 190 11.68 1.82 -2.48
N MET A 191 12.66 1.50 -3.31
CA MET A 191 12.63 0.34 -4.19
C MET A 191 13.47 -0.78 -3.59
N THR A 192 13.01 -1.98 -3.75
CA THR A 192 13.81 -3.17 -3.45
C THR A 192 14.51 -3.68 -4.71
N PRO A 193 15.68 -4.30 -4.61
CA PRO A 193 16.38 -4.59 -3.38
C PRO A 193 17.04 -3.36 -2.73
N PRO A 194 17.08 -3.28 -1.39
CA PRO A 194 17.60 -2.12 -0.66
C PRO A 194 19.09 -1.87 -0.91
N GLU A 195 19.84 -2.85 -1.42
CA GLU A 195 21.25 -2.72 -1.77
C GLU A 195 21.48 -1.72 -2.91
N GLU A 196 20.51 -1.55 -3.79
CA GLU A 196 20.59 -0.59 -4.89
C GLU A 196 20.36 0.85 -4.45
N LYS A 197 19.80 1.07 -3.25
CA LYS A 197 19.51 2.40 -2.69
C LYS A 197 18.67 3.26 -3.65
N LEU A 198 17.78 2.61 -4.40
CA LEU A 198 16.93 3.26 -5.37
C LEU A 198 15.59 3.68 -4.74
N ARG A 199 15.08 4.81 -5.20
CA ARG A 199 13.74 5.28 -4.89
C ARG A 199 13.02 5.70 -6.15
N SER A 200 11.71 5.43 -6.20
CA SER A 200 10.81 5.94 -7.23
C SER A 200 10.06 7.15 -6.70
N VAL A 201 10.22 8.28 -7.35
CA VAL A 201 9.57 9.54 -7.00
C VAL A 201 8.47 9.81 -8.02
N PHE A 202 7.22 9.72 -7.58
CA PHE A 202 6.06 10.04 -8.40
C PHE A 202 5.64 11.47 -8.09
N VAL A 203 5.66 12.33 -9.11
CA VAL A 203 5.30 13.74 -9.00
C VAL A 203 3.99 13.98 -9.71
N SER A 204 3.03 14.61 -9.02
CA SER A 204 1.77 15.08 -9.55
C SER A 204 1.67 16.58 -9.32
N ALA A 205 1.51 17.38 -10.38
CA ALA A 205 1.55 18.84 -10.30
C ALA A 205 0.53 19.50 -11.21
N GLU A 206 -0.04 20.62 -10.73
CA GLU A 206 -0.93 21.47 -11.51
C GLU A 206 -0.19 22.15 -12.69
N ASP A 207 1.01 22.68 -12.42
CA ASP A 207 1.88 23.29 -13.42
C ASP A 207 3.06 22.32 -13.74
N PRO A 208 3.28 21.94 -15.01
CA PRO A 208 4.38 21.07 -15.40
C PRO A 208 5.77 21.62 -15.02
N ARG A 209 5.92 22.94 -14.84
CA ARG A 209 7.17 23.56 -14.37
C ARG A 209 7.53 23.12 -12.95
N GLN A 210 6.54 22.82 -12.12
CA GLN A 210 6.81 22.29 -10.77
C GLN A 210 7.49 20.91 -10.81
N ILE A 211 7.16 20.08 -11.81
CA ILE A 211 7.86 18.79 -12.02
C ILE A 211 9.34 19.04 -12.34
N GLU A 212 9.63 20.00 -13.22
CA GLU A 212 11.01 20.34 -13.55
C GLU A 212 11.76 20.96 -12.35
N ASN A 213 11.06 21.71 -11.48
CA ASN A 213 11.64 22.20 -10.24
C ASN A 213 12.01 21.04 -9.29
N VAL A 214 11.12 20.04 -9.13
CA VAL A 214 11.43 18.82 -8.35
C VAL A 214 12.62 18.07 -8.96
N ARG A 215 12.67 17.92 -10.30
CA ARG A 215 13.80 17.30 -10.98
C ARG A 215 15.09 18.06 -10.76
N ALA A 216 15.06 19.38 -10.82
CA ALA A 216 16.24 20.23 -10.58
C ALA A 216 16.73 20.08 -9.13
N LEU A 217 15.80 20.01 -8.17
CA LEU A 217 16.11 19.80 -6.75
C LEU A 217 16.80 18.45 -6.50
N LEU A 218 16.38 17.42 -7.24
CA LEU A 218 16.89 16.04 -7.11
C LEU A 218 18.03 15.72 -8.10
N ARG A 219 18.52 16.71 -8.87
CA ARG A 219 19.41 16.50 -10.02
C ARG A 219 20.63 15.62 -9.73
N GLU A 220 21.24 15.79 -8.57
CA GLU A 220 22.44 15.03 -8.18
C GLU A 220 22.15 13.55 -7.84
N LYS A 221 20.88 13.23 -7.60
CA LYS A 221 20.40 11.89 -7.21
C LYS A 221 19.75 11.14 -8.37
N ILE A 222 19.44 11.78 -9.49
CA ILE A 222 18.73 11.17 -10.61
C ILE A 222 19.60 10.10 -11.27
N VAL A 223 19.03 8.89 -11.37
CA VAL A 223 19.63 7.79 -12.13
C VAL A 223 19.21 7.93 -13.58
N VAL A 224 20.19 8.14 -14.45
CA VAL A 224 19.98 8.16 -15.90
C VAL A 224 20.09 6.72 -16.38
N GLY A 225 18.96 6.11 -16.74
CA GLY A 225 18.87 4.79 -17.36
C GLY A 225 18.66 4.88 -18.87
#